data_3c834e90dd2496f342ec43c9473251bd
#
_entry.id   3c834e90dd2496f342ec43c9473251bd
#
_cell.length_a   1.000
_cell.length_b   1.000
_cell.length_c   1.000
_cell.angle_alpha   90.00
_cell.angle_beta   90.00
_cell.angle_gamma   90.00
#
_symmetry.space_group_name_H-M   'P 1'
#
loop_
_entity.id
_entity.type
_entity.pdbx_description
1 polymer ?
#
loop_
_entity_poly.entity_id
_entity_poly.type
_entity_poly.pdbx_seq_one_letter_code
_entity_poly.pdbx_strand_id
1 'polypeptide(L)'
;MRYEHRFCPHCATPLQLISAAEDGGDKQRLRCPACGWTHWNNPVPVLAAVIECTDRDGQLLLARNAAWSGRLFGLITGFMEAGETPEEGITREVAEETALQVDAL
;
A
#
# COMPACT_ATOMS: atom_id res chain seq x y z
N MET A 1 12.65 1.67 15.54
CA MET A 1 12.07 2.15 14.26
C MET A 1 13.16 2.83 13.43
N ARG A 2 13.18 2.55 12.17
CA ARG A 2 14.15 3.12 11.24
C ARG A 2 13.52 4.30 10.51
N TYR A 3 14.16 5.46 10.56
CA TYR A 3 13.74 6.63 9.79
C TYR A 3 14.59 6.71 8.53
N GLU A 4 13.96 6.50 7.38
CA GLU A 4 14.67 6.49 6.09
C GLU A 4 14.74 7.87 5.43
N HIS A 5 13.84 8.76 5.80
CA HIS A 5 13.80 10.12 5.28
C HIS A 5 14.84 10.99 5.98
N ARG A 6 15.68 11.66 5.20
CA ARG A 6 16.71 12.55 5.73
C ARG A 6 16.50 14.00 5.34
N PHE A 7 15.89 14.23 4.19
CA PHE A 7 15.76 15.56 3.61
C PHE A 7 14.31 15.86 3.30
N CYS A 8 13.94 17.15 3.42
CA CYS A 8 12.62 17.62 3.06
C CYS A 8 12.38 17.47 1.54
N PRO A 9 11.28 16.81 1.12
CA PRO A 9 10.99 16.67 -0.30
C PRO A 9 10.57 17.98 -0.97
N HIS A 10 10.24 19.02 -0.17
CA HIS A 10 9.84 20.32 -0.70
C HIS A 10 11.02 21.28 -0.88
N CYS A 11 11.97 21.29 0.06
CA CYS A 11 13.05 22.29 0.04
C CYS A 11 14.44 21.72 0.27
N ALA A 12 14.57 20.40 0.36
CA ALA A 12 15.83 19.67 0.54
C ALA A 12 16.58 19.97 1.86
N THR A 13 15.98 20.70 2.79
CA THR A 13 16.57 20.94 4.11
C THR A 13 16.62 19.65 4.90
N PRO A 14 17.68 19.36 5.66
CA PRO A 14 17.73 18.20 6.54
C PRO A 14 16.58 18.20 7.54
N LEU A 15 15.89 17.06 7.67
CA LEU A 15 14.77 16.89 8.59
C LEU A 15 15.28 16.73 10.03
N GLN A 16 14.47 17.16 10.98
CA GLN A 16 14.74 17.01 12.42
C GLN A 16 13.68 16.15 13.04
N LEU A 17 14.10 15.30 13.97
CA LEU A 17 13.17 14.50 14.78
C LEU A 17 12.64 15.40 15.90
N ILE A 18 11.33 15.53 15.95
CA ILE A 18 10.63 16.33 16.96
C ILE A 18 9.61 15.50 17.72
N SER A 19 9.21 15.98 18.90
CA SER A 19 8.07 15.45 19.62
C SER A 19 6.89 16.37 19.38
N ALA A 20 5.86 15.84 18.71
CA ALA A 20 4.65 16.59 18.38
C ALA A 20 3.50 16.19 19.28
N ALA A 21 2.81 17.19 19.86
CA ALA A 21 1.60 16.95 20.63
C ALA A 21 0.43 16.71 19.65
N GLU A 22 -0.10 15.50 19.69
CA GLU A 22 -1.17 15.07 18.77
C GLU A 22 -2.31 14.45 19.57
N ASP A 23 -3.45 14.26 18.93
CA ASP A 23 -4.55 13.51 19.51
C ASP A 23 -4.08 12.10 19.86
N GLY A 24 -4.25 11.66 21.08
CA GLY A 24 -3.75 10.37 21.53
C GLY A 24 -2.34 10.40 22.11
N GLY A 25 -1.75 11.59 22.30
CA GLY A 25 -0.48 11.78 23.00
C GLY A 25 0.65 12.28 22.09
N ASP A 26 1.81 12.46 22.69
CA ASP A 26 2.99 12.93 21.98
C ASP A 26 3.55 11.85 21.06
N LYS A 27 3.90 12.24 19.85
CA LYS A 27 4.49 11.35 18.85
C LYS A 27 5.75 11.97 18.27
N GLN A 28 6.72 11.11 17.98
CA GLN A 28 7.91 11.53 17.27
C GLN A 28 7.64 11.63 15.80
N ARG A 29 7.99 12.77 15.19
CA ARG A 29 7.84 13.04 13.77
C ARG A 29 9.12 13.62 13.20
N LEU A 30 9.36 13.39 11.93
CA LEU A 30 10.41 14.10 11.18
C LEU A 30 9.77 15.36 10.60
N ARG A 31 10.36 16.51 10.90
CA ARG A 31 9.84 17.80 10.43
C ARG A 31 10.95 18.65 9.83
N CYS A 32 10.62 19.36 8.75
CA CYS A 32 11.53 20.32 8.17
C CYS A 32 11.54 21.60 9.01
N PRO A 33 12.72 22.03 9.52
CA PRO A 33 12.80 23.24 10.31
C PRO A 33 12.65 24.52 9.47
N ALA A 34 12.79 24.41 8.15
CA ALA A 34 12.69 25.57 7.25
C ALA A 34 11.25 25.81 6.77
N CYS A 35 10.55 24.79 6.29
CA CYS A 35 9.21 24.96 5.70
C CYS A 35 8.07 24.29 6.49
N GLY A 36 8.37 23.51 7.50
CA GLY A 36 7.36 22.86 8.34
C GLY A 36 6.79 21.57 7.79
N TRP A 37 7.26 21.10 6.63
CA TRP A 37 6.82 19.80 6.11
C TRP A 37 7.05 18.70 7.15
N THR A 38 6.07 17.85 7.35
CA THR A 38 6.13 16.79 8.35
C THR A 38 5.88 15.44 7.69
N HIS A 39 6.73 14.47 8.02
CA HIS A 39 6.53 13.08 7.62
C HIS A 39 5.66 12.39 8.67
N TRP A 40 4.46 11.98 8.26
CA TRP A 40 3.47 11.40 9.17
C TRP A 40 3.64 9.90 9.37
N ASN A 41 4.54 9.28 8.61
CA ASN A 41 4.78 7.84 8.65
C ASN A 41 3.51 7.00 8.44
N ASN A 42 2.67 7.43 7.51
CA ASN A 42 1.45 6.71 7.20
C ASN A 42 1.75 5.40 6.47
N PRO A 43 1.00 4.34 6.75
CA PRO A 43 1.17 3.09 6.02
C PRO A 43 0.77 3.23 4.56
N VAL A 44 1.43 2.48 3.70
CA VAL A 44 1.05 2.39 2.29
C VAL A 44 -0.05 1.33 2.18
N PRO A 45 -1.23 1.66 1.63
CA PRO A 45 -2.30 0.68 1.51
C PRO A 45 -1.99 -0.36 0.45
N VAL A 46 -2.14 -1.63 0.83
CA VAL A 46 -2.03 -2.78 -0.06
C VAL A 46 -3.40 -3.46 -0.10
N LEU A 47 -3.84 -3.77 -1.30
CA LEU A 47 -5.12 -4.42 -1.53
C LEU A 47 -4.89 -5.90 -1.80
N ALA A 48 -5.83 -6.74 -1.38
CA ALA A 48 -5.81 -8.16 -1.66
C ALA A 48 -7.19 -8.60 -2.15
N ALA A 49 -7.23 -9.49 -3.13
CA ALA A 49 -8.46 -10.05 -3.65
C ALA A 49 -8.56 -11.53 -3.31
N VAL A 50 -9.70 -11.91 -2.74
CA VAL A 50 -10.13 -13.30 -2.69
C VAL A 50 -11.07 -13.49 -3.87
N ILE A 51 -10.62 -14.21 -4.89
CA ILE A 51 -11.35 -14.36 -6.15
C ILE A 51 -12.08 -15.69 -6.14
N GLU A 52 -13.41 -15.62 -6.18
CA GLU A 52 -14.27 -16.79 -6.30
C GLU A 52 -14.61 -17.01 -7.78
N CYS A 53 -14.31 -18.17 -8.29
CA CYS A 53 -14.58 -18.53 -9.68
C CYS A 53 -15.95 -19.22 -9.74
N THR A 54 -16.98 -18.48 -10.10
CA THR A 54 -18.36 -18.99 -10.12
C THR A 54 -18.62 -20.07 -11.17
N ASP A 55 -17.80 -20.09 -12.21
CA ASP A 55 -17.83 -21.12 -13.27
C ASP A 55 -17.07 -22.40 -12.88
N ARG A 56 -16.51 -22.46 -11.68
CA ARG A 56 -15.71 -23.57 -11.15
C ARG A 56 -16.11 -23.95 -9.74
N ASP A 57 -17.40 -24.05 -9.50
CA ASP A 57 -17.98 -24.45 -8.20
C ASP A 57 -17.50 -23.60 -7.02
N GLY A 58 -17.26 -22.31 -7.23
CA GLY A 58 -16.82 -21.41 -6.17
C GLY A 58 -15.38 -21.61 -5.71
N GLN A 59 -14.55 -22.29 -6.50
CA GLN A 59 -13.14 -22.44 -6.18
C GLN A 59 -12.44 -21.08 -6.17
N LEU A 60 -11.47 -20.93 -5.27
CA LEU A 60 -10.69 -19.73 -5.15
C LEU A 60 -9.51 -19.74 -6.12
N LEU A 61 -9.27 -18.62 -6.77
CA LEU A 61 -8.10 -18.44 -7.62
C LEU A 61 -6.92 -18.00 -6.78
N LEU A 62 -5.83 -18.76 -6.86
CA LEU A 62 -4.55 -18.39 -6.29
C LEU A 62 -3.54 -18.22 -7.40
N ALA A 63 -2.61 -17.31 -7.21
CA ALA A 63 -1.57 -17.00 -8.18
C ALA A 63 -0.19 -17.24 -7.62
N ARG A 64 0.77 -17.44 -8.50
CA ARG A 64 2.16 -17.60 -8.16
C ARG A 64 2.99 -16.65 -9.03
N ASN A 65 3.82 -15.86 -8.37
CA ASN A 65 4.81 -15.07 -9.09
C ASN A 65 5.90 -16.00 -9.62
N ALA A 66 6.28 -15.83 -10.87
CA ALA A 66 7.32 -16.64 -11.51
C ALA A 66 8.69 -16.53 -10.80
N ALA A 67 8.92 -15.42 -10.08
CA ALA A 67 10.15 -15.22 -9.31
C ALA A 67 10.16 -15.95 -7.97
N TRP A 68 9.01 -16.47 -7.51
CA TRP A 68 8.93 -17.20 -6.25
C TRP A 68 9.52 -18.62 -6.42
N SER A 69 10.28 -19.05 -5.42
CA SER A 69 10.79 -20.42 -5.39
C SER A 69 9.72 -21.39 -4.86
N GLY A 70 9.76 -22.64 -5.31
CA GLY A 70 8.89 -23.70 -4.82
C GLY A 70 7.45 -23.59 -5.31
N ARG A 71 6.51 -24.06 -4.48
CA ARG A 71 5.08 -24.12 -4.78
C ARG A 71 4.26 -23.15 -3.93
N LEU A 72 4.74 -21.92 -3.80
CA LEU A 72 4.03 -20.90 -3.07
C LEU A 72 2.96 -20.27 -3.97
N PHE A 73 1.72 -20.23 -3.45
CA PHE A 73 0.61 -19.57 -4.09
C PHE A 73 0.03 -18.56 -3.11
N GLY A 74 -0.46 -17.46 -3.64
CA GLY A 74 -1.04 -16.41 -2.82
C GLY A 74 -2.24 -15.76 -3.48
N LEU A 75 -2.87 -14.87 -2.74
CA LEU A 75 -3.94 -14.03 -3.26
C LEU A 75 -3.35 -13.01 -4.25
N ILE A 76 -4.21 -12.47 -5.11
CA ILE A 76 -3.83 -11.32 -5.93
C ILE A 76 -3.74 -10.10 -5.02
N THR A 77 -2.59 -9.46 -5.01
CA THR A 77 -2.33 -8.28 -4.18
C THR A 77 -1.70 -7.18 -5.02
N GLY A 78 -1.87 -5.95 -4.58
CA GLY A 78 -1.22 -4.82 -5.21
C GLY A 78 -1.40 -3.55 -4.40
N PHE A 79 -0.57 -2.56 -4.69
CA PHE A 79 -0.67 -1.25 -4.06
C PHE A 79 -1.87 -0.48 -4.61
N MET A 80 -2.59 0.16 -3.72
CA MET A 80 -3.61 1.13 -4.10
C MET A 80 -2.92 2.38 -4.65
N GLU A 81 -3.46 2.91 -5.73
CA GLU A 81 -2.92 4.12 -6.34
C GLU A 81 -3.68 5.37 -5.90
N ALA A 82 -3.02 6.52 -5.98
CA ALA A 82 -3.63 7.79 -5.61
C ALA A 82 -4.86 8.05 -6.49
N GLY A 83 -5.95 8.47 -5.85
CA GLY A 83 -7.20 8.76 -6.52
C GLY A 83 -8.13 7.59 -6.74
N GLU A 84 -7.70 6.37 -6.40
CA GLU A 84 -8.55 5.19 -6.47
C GLU A 84 -9.32 4.97 -5.17
N THR A 85 -10.53 4.39 -5.29
CA THR A 85 -11.14 3.69 -4.15
C THR A 85 -10.51 2.30 -4.02
N PRO A 86 -10.64 1.64 -2.86
CA PRO A 86 -10.17 0.25 -2.73
C PRO A 86 -10.78 -0.69 -3.77
N GLU A 87 -12.06 -0.52 -4.07
CA GLU A 87 -12.78 -1.33 -5.06
C GLU A 87 -12.22 -1.13 -6.48
N GLU A 88 -11.97 0.11 -6.86
CA GLU A 88 -11.35 0.43 -8.15
C GLU A 88 -9.94 -0.14 -8.25
N GLY A 89 -9.16 0.02 -7.19
CA GLY A 89 -7.78 -0.47 -7.14
C GLY A 89 -7.68 -1.98 -7.26
N ILE A 90 -8.51 -2.71 -6.52
CA ILE A 90 -8.44 -4.18 -6.59
C ILE A 90 -8.98 -4.72 -7.91
N THR A 91 -9.97 -4.07 -8.50
CA THR A 91 -10.48 -4.44 -9.83
C THR A 91 -9.38 -4.27 -10.88
N ARG A 92 -8.64 -3.18 -10.80
CA ARG A 92 -7.50 -2.92 -11.68
C ARG A 92 -6.40 -3.98 -11.50
N GLU A 93 -6.03 -4.28 -10.26
CA GLU A 93 -4.99 -5.28 -9.96
C GLU A 93 -5.38 -6.68 -10.48
N VAL A 94 -6.63 -7.08 -10.29
CA VAL A 94 -7.10 -8.37 -10.80
C VAL A 94 -7.00 -8.42 -12.33
N ALA A 95 -7.38 -7.35 -13.02
CA ALA A 95 -7.28 -7.28 -14.47
C ALA A 95 -5.83 -7.34 -14.96
N GLU A 96 -4.92 -6.59 -14.29
CA GLU A 96 -3.51 -6.56 -14.66
C GLU A 96 -2.82 -7.92 -14.44
N GLU A 97 -3.12 -8.57 -13.31
CA GLU A 97 -2.42 -9.79 -12.90
C GLU A 97 -3.00 -11.05 -13.54
N THR A 98 -4.28 -11.08 -13.85
CA THR A 98 -4.97 -12.29 -14.31
C THR A 98 -5.66 -12.14 -15.65
N ALA A 99 -5.79 -10.93 -16.18
CA ALA A 99 -6.62 -10.60 -17.32
C ALA A 99 -8.11 -10.93 -17.14
N LEU A 100 -8.54 -11.19 -15.90
CA LEU A 100 -9.94 -11.46 -15.57
C LEU A 100 -10.67 -10.16 -15.30
N GLN A 101 -11.95 -10.16 -15.63
CA GLN A 101 -12.86 -9.07 -15.31
C GLN A 101 -13.70 -9.44 -14.10
N VAL A 102 -13.70 -8.55 -13.10
CA VAL A 102 -14.52 -8.72 -11.89
C VAL A 102 -15.96 -8.34 -12.24
N ASP A 103 -16.92 -9.20 -11.95
CA ASP A 103 -18.34 -8.94 -12.21
C ASP A 103 -19.10 -8.50 -10.97
N ALA A 104 -18.56 -8.76 -9.77
CA ALA A 104 -19.14 -8.33 -8.49
C ALA A 104 -18.05 -8.23 -7.41
N LEU A 105 -18.23 -7.30 -6.51
CA LEU A 105 -17.38 -7.11 -5.34
C LEU A 105 -18.18 -7.30 -4.05
#